data_4f09752112d6802587665dc8da5cafc0
#
_entry.id   4f09752112d6802587665dc8da5cafc0
#
_cell.length_a   1.000
_cell.length_b   1.000
_cell.length_c   1.000
_cell.angle_alpha   90.00
_cell.angle_beta   90.00
_cell.angle_gamma   90.00
#
_symmetry.space_group_name_H-M   'P 1'
#
loop_
_entity.id
_entity.type
_entity.pdbx_description
1 polymer ?
#
loop_
_entity_poly.entity_id
_entity_poly.type
_entity_poly.pdbx_seq_one_letter_code
_entity_poly.pdbx_strand_id
1 'polypeptide(L)'
;QKAYEWLVQCVQTMEPEIVMDEIIDNMAQGRKALGLIYSGDATYIMSENEDMGYYLPESGTNLWSDAMVIPKNAKNPELAHAFINHVCEYEGAYDNSSYVGYTSANKEVLEDLSGEGGDFEGIDAYIPRSGYELDEVFVYNENTRKEISNLWSKVKIAASNAN
;
A
#
# COMPACT_ATOMS: atom_id res chain seq x y z
N GLN A 1 13.58 -19.47 2.97
CA GLN A 1 14.66 -19.56 3.96
C GLN A 1 15.57 -18.31 3.92
N LYS A 2 16.12 -17.88 2.77
CA LYS A 2 16.99 -16.70 2.64
C LYS A 2 16.32 -15.41 3.13
N ALA A 3 15.05 -15.18 2.76
CA ALA A 3 14.30 -14.01 3.22
C ALA A 3 14.15 -13.99 4.75
N TYR A 4 13.90 -15.16 5.36
CA TYR A 4 13.85 -15.28 6.81
C TYR A 4 15.18 -14.92 7.47
N GLU A 5 16.28 -15.47 7.00
CA GLU A 5 17.63 -15.18 7.52
C GLU A 5 17.96 -13.70 7.43
N TRP A 6 17.63 -13.08 6.29
CA TRP A 6 17.80 -11.64 6.08
C TRP A 6 16.93 -10.81 7.06
N LEU A 7 15.65 -11.16 7.22
CA LEU A 7 14.75 -10.46 8.14
C LEU A 7 15.21 -10.60 9.61
N VAL A 8 15.68 -11.79 10.01
CA VAL A 8 16.25 -11.97 11.35
C VAL A 8 17.49 -11.10 11.54
N GLN A 9 18.37 -11.01 10.56
CA GLN A 9 19.51 -10.11 10.61
C GLN A 9 19.07 -8.64 10.72
N CYS A 10 18.07 -8.21 9.94
CA CYS A 10 17.52 -6.85 10.04
C CYS A 10 17.01 -6.53 11.44
N VAL A 11 16.19 -7.41 12.05
CA VAL A 11 15.65 -7.14 13.38
C VAL A 11 16.71 -7.14 14.47
N GLN A 12 17.80 -7.86 14.30
CA GLN A 12 18.92 -7.90 15.24
C GLN A 12 19.90 -6.72 15.13
N THR A 13 19.97 -6.09 13.94
CA THR A 13 20.97 -5.04 13.68
C THR A 13 20.36 -3.64 13.58
N MET A 14 19.11 -3.52 13.17
CA MET A 14 18.43 -2.25 12.93
C MET A 14 17.35 -1.95 13.96
N GLU A 15 16.94 -2.92 14.75
CA GLU A 15 15.86 -2.81 15.75
C GLU A 15 14.60 -2.13 15.17
N PRO A 16 14.06 -2.61 14.03
CA PRO A 16 12.92 -2.00 13.40
C PRO A 16 11.68 -2.14 14.28
N GLU A 17 10.88 -1.09 14.30
CA GLU A 17 9.55 -1.16 14.90
C GLU A 17 8.60 -1.89 13.94
N ILE A 18 7.97 -2.97 14.41
CA ILE A 18 7.00 -3.74 13.63
C ILE A 18 5.61 -3.26 14.04
N VAL A 19 5.02 -2.42 13.22
CA VAL A 19 3.74 -1.75 13.44
C VAL A 19 2.78 -2.00 12.28
N MET A 20 1.57 -1.53 12.41
CA MET A 20 0.56 -1.48 11.35
C MET A 20 0.40 -0.02 10.89
N ASP A 21 -0.78 0.55 11.05
CA ASP A 21 -1.10 1.90 10.59
C ASP A 21 -0.40 3.02 11.39
N GLU A 22 0.18 2.68 12.55
CA GLU A 22 0.98 3.62 13.36
C GLU A 22 2.20 4.17 12.60
N ILE A 23 2.63 3.48 11.51
CA ILE A 23 3.70 3.96 10.66
C ILE A 23 3.34 5.29 9.99
N ILE A 24 2.07 5.52 9.64
CA ILE A 24 1.59 6.73 8.98
C ILE A 24 1.91 7.95 9.86
N ASP A 25 1.44 7.95 11.10
CA ASP A 25 1.72 9.03 12.05
C ASP A 25 3.20 9.17 12.38
N ASN A 26 3.92 8.04 12.47
CA ASN A 26 5.35 8.05 12.78
C ASN A 26 6.18 8.71 11.68
N MET A 27 5.83 8.45 10.42
CA MET A 27 6.50 9.05 9.26
C MET A 27 6.06 10.52 9.08
N ALA A 28 4.77 10.81 9.09
CA ALA A 28 4.24 12.17 8.94
C ALA A 28 4.83 13.14 9.97
N GLN A 29 5.04 12.69 11.21
CA GLN A 29 5.65 13.50 12.27
C GLN A 29 7.18 13.46 12.30
N GLY A 30 7.84 12.84 11.32
CA GLY A 30 9.29 12.76 11.24
C GLY A 30 9.96 11.93 12.34
N ARG A 31 9.19 11.08 13.06
CA ARG A 31 9.74 10.22 14.14
C ARG A 31 10.56 9.05 13.61
N LYS A 32 10.37 8.67 12.36
CA LYS A 32 11.11 7.61 11.67
C LYS A 32 11.66 8.15 10.34
N ALA A 33 12.89 7.79 10.03
CA ALA A 33 13.56 8.22 8.81
C ALA A 33 13.31 7.29 7.61
N LEU A 34 12.89 6.05 7.87
CA LEU A 34 12.63 5.04 6.84
C LEU A 34 11.45 4.17 7.25
N GLY A 35 10.56 3.91 6.32
CA GLY A 35 9.40 3.03 6.51
C GLY A 35 9.06 2.23 5.27
N LEU A 36 8.57 1.01 5.45
CA LEU A 36 7.94 0.22 4.40
C LEU A 36 6.43 0.47 4.48
N ILE A 37 5.85 1.02 3.42
CA ILE A 37 4.50 1.56 3.45
C ILE A 37 3.79 1.35 2.12
N TYR A 38 2.47 1.45 2.10
CA TYR A 38 1.67 1.47 0.88
C TYR A 38 1.72 2.85 0.20
N SER A 39 1.53 2.85 -1.11
CA SER A 39 1.67 4.06 -1.94
C SER A 39 0.69 5.18 -1.56
N GLY A 40 -0.58 4.85 -1.27
CA GLY A 40 -1.55 5.87 -0.86
C GLY A 40 -1.23 6.51 0.49
N ASP A 41 -0.78 5.70 1.46
CA ASP A 41 -0.33 6.22 2.75
C ASP A 41 0.92 7.10 2.59
N ALA A 42 1.82 6.74 1.65
CA ALA A 42 2.98 7.57 1.32
C ALA A 42 2.56 8.93 0.72
N THR A 43 1.53 8.95 -0.13
CA THR A 43 0.95 10.20 -0.66
C THR A 43 0.47 11.09 0.48
N TYR A 44 -0.27 10.55 1.44
CA TYR A 44 -0.70 11.30 2.62
C TYR A 44 0.48 11.78 3.47
N ILE A 45 1.45 10.94 3.77
CA ILE A 45 2.63 11.31 4.56
C ILE A 45 3.39 12.48 3.91
N MET A 46 3.58 12.45 2.59
CA MET A 46 4.27 13.52 1.88
C MET A 46 3.46 14.82 1.86
N SER A 47 2.13 14.76 1.93
CA SER A 47 1.30 15.96 2.08
C SER A 47 1.41 16.61 3.47
N GLU A 48 1.68 15.82 4.51
CA GLU A 48 1.84 16.29 5.89
C GLU A 48 3.30 16.67 6.22
N ASN A 49 4.28 16.13 5.48
CA ASN A 49 5.70 16.33 5.75
C ASN A 49 6.51 16.37 4.45
N GLU A 50 6.89 17.57 4.03
CA GLU A 50 7.66 17.82 2.80
C GLU A 50 9.09 17.25 2.81
N ASP A 51 9.62 16.89 3.97
CA ASP A 51 10.93 16.23 4.10
C ASP A 51 10.87 14.74 3.76
N MET A 52 9.69 14.17 3.57
CA MET A 52 9.49 12.76 3.21
C MET A 52 9.41 12.59 1.69
N GLY A 53 9.95 11.47 1.22
CA GLY A 53 9.92 11.09 -0.19
C GLY A 53 9.53 9.63 -0.34
N TYR A 54 9.10 9.26 -1.55
CA TYR A 54 8.72 7.90 -1.90
C TYR A 54 9.74 7.26 -2.83
N TYR A 55 10.06 6.00 -2.58
CA TYR A 55 11.02 5.25 -3.39
C TYR A 55 10.50 3.86 -3.75
N LEU A 56 10.48 3.56 -5.03
CA LEU A 56 10.21 2.22 -5.57
C LEU A 56 11.52 1.48 -5.83
N PRO A 57 11.77 0.33 -5.18
CA PRO A 57 13.02 -0.40 -5.35
C PRO A 57 13.24 -0.86 -6.81
N GLU A 58 14.49 -0.80 -7.29
CA GLU A 58 14.87 -1.37 -8.59
C GLU A 58 14.74 -2.89 -8.63
N SER A 59 14.77 -3.54 -7.47
CA SER A 59 14.52 -4.99 -7.34
C SER A 59 13.07 -5.40 -7.56
N GLY A 60 12.18 -4.45 -7.79
CA GLY A 60 10.75 -4.69 -7.96
C GLY A 60 9.94 -4.50 -6.69
N THR A 61 8.64 -4.40 -6.86
CA THR A 61 7.67 -4.25 -5.78
C THR A 61 6.42 -5.09 -6.04
N ASN A 62 5.56 -5.18 -5.02
CA ASN A 62 4.25 -5.80 -5.17
C ASN A 62 3.26 -4.80 -5.79
N LEU A 63 2.58 -5.25 -6.85
CA LEU A 63 1.41 -4.57 -7.40
C LEU A 63 0.15 -5.27 -6.91
N TRP A 64 -0.84 -4.50 -6.49
CA TRP A 64 -2.12 -5.06 -6.07
C TRP A 64 -3.28 -4.15 -6.52
N SER A 65 -4.48 -4.69 -6.43
CA SER A 65 -5.72 -3.94 -6.63
C SER A 65 -6.71 -4.33 -5.54
N ASP A 66 -7.28 -3.35 -4.88
CA ASP A 66 -8.41 -3.58 -3.99
C ASP A 66 -9.68 -3.78 -4.79
N ALA A 67 -10.54 -4.64 -4.31
CA ALA A 67 -11.77 -4.98 -5.00
C ALA A 67 -12.96 -5.04 -4.05
N MET A 68 -14.07 -4.44 -4.47
CA MET A 68 -15.37 -4.64 -3.82
C MET A 68 -16.06 -5.88 -4.39
N VAL A 69 -16.56 -6.73 -3.50
CA VAL A 69 -17.25 -7.96 -3.89
C VAL A 69 -18.63 -8.04 -3.25
N ILE A 70 -19.58 -8.61 -3.98
CA ILE A 70 -20.93 -8.86 -3.46
C ILE A 70 -21.04 -10.34 -3.08
N PRO A 71 -21.18 -10.69 -1.79
CA PRO A 71 -21.34 -12.08 -1.36
C PRO A 71 -22.59 -12.72 -2.00
N LYS A 72 -22.49 -14.03 -2.28
CA LYS A 72 -23.58 -14.79 -2.92
C LYS A 72 -24.92 -14.70 -2.17
N ASN A 73 -24.87 -14.53 -0.84
CA ASN A 73 -26.03 -14.44 0.03
C ASN A 73 -26.34 -13.00 0.48
N ALA A 74 -25.88 -11.98 -0.26
CA ALA A 74 -26.21 -10.59 0.02
C ALA A 74 -27.72 -10.39 0.02
N LYS A 75 -28.24 -9.67 1.01
CA LYS A 75 -29.69 -9.42 1.15
C LYS A 75 -30.22 -8.39 0.15
N ASN A 76 -29.36 -7.43 -0.23
CA ASN A 76 -29.69 -6.34 -1.15
C ASN A 76 -28.60 -6.21 -2.23
N PRO A 77 -28.50 -7.15 -3.18
CA PRO A 77 -27.44 -7.11 -4.20
C PRO A 77 -27.59 -5.90 -5.14
N GLU A 78 -28.83 -5.47 -5.43
CA GLU A 78 -29.07 -4.28 -6.27
C GLU A 78 -28.51 -2.99 -5.63
N LEU A 79 -28.72 -2.82 -4.32
CA LEU A 79 -28.14 -1.69 -3.60
C LEU A 79 -26.62 -1.75 -3.55
N ALA A 80 -26.05 -2.95 -3.38
CA ALA A 80 -24.61 -3.15 -3.42
C ALA A 80 -24.03 -2.80 -4.81
N HIS A 81 -24.70 -3.17 -5.90
CA HIS A 81 -24.31 -2.75 -7.25
C HIS A 81 -24.40 -1.23 -7.43
N ALA A 82 -25.48 -0.60 -6.95
CA ALA A 82 -25.64 0.84 -7.03
C ALA A 82 -24.51 1.58 -6.28
N PHE A 83 -24.11 1.10 -5.10
CA PHE A 83 -22.99 1.64 -4.34
C PHE A 83 -21.65 1.49 -5.09
N ILE A 84 -21.36 0.28 -5.61
CA ILE A 84 -20.14 0.03 -6.39
C ILE A 84 -20.10 0.94 -7.63
N ASN A 85 -21.21 1.05 -8.35
CA ASN A 85 -21.30 1.93 -9.51
C ASN A 85 -21.01 3.39 -9.14
N HIS A 86 -21.61 3.89 -8.05
CA HIS A 86 -21.37 5.24 -7.57
C HIS A 86 -19.88 5.50 -7.26
N VAL A 87 -19.23 4.58 -6.57
CA VAL A 87 -17.79 4.71 -6.27
C VAL A 87 -16.91 4.61 -7.53
N CYS A 88 -17.38 3.94 -8.59
CA CYS A 88 -16.66 3.81 -9.85
C CYS A 88 -16.95 4.95 -10.85
N GLU A 89 -18.04 5.70 -10.68
CA GLU A 89 -18.35 6.90 -11.47
C GLU A 89 -17.36 8.02 -11.16
N TYR A 90 -17.23 8.99 -12.06
CA TYR A 90 -16.22 10.04 -11.97
C TYR A 90 -16.24 10.76 -10.61
N GLU A 91 -17.39 11.32 -10.18
CA GLU A 91 -17.49 12.08 -8.94
C GLU A 91 -17.11 11.25 -7.70
N GLY A 92 -17.71 10.05 -7.58
CA GLY A 92 -17.41 9.15 -6.45
C GLY A 92 -15.97 8.64 -6.44
N ALA A 93 -15.41 8.36 -7.62
CA ALA A 93 -14.02 7.94 -7.77
C ALA A 93 -13.04 9.09 -7.47
N TYR A 94 -13.37 10.32 -7.89
CA TYR A 94 -12.57 11.51 -7.64
C TYR A 94 -12.52 11.83 -6.15
N ASP A 95 -13.68 11.97 -5.50
CA ASP A 95 -13.78 12.26 -4.08
C ASP A 95 -13.05 11.21 -3.22
N ASN A 96 -13.23 9.92 -3.57
CA ASN A 96 -12.56 8.85 -2.85
C ASN A 96 -11.05 8.87 -3.06
N SER A 97 -10.57 8.99 -4.30
CA SER A 97 -9.14 8.93 -4.61
C SER A 97 -8.38 10.15 -4.09
N SER A 98 -8.94 11.35 -4.22
CA SER A 98 -8.34 12.58 -3.67
C SER A 98 -8.25 12.55 -2.14
N TYR A 99 -9.24 11.94 -1.47
CA TYR A 99 -9.25 11.84 -0.02
C TYR A 99 -8.26 10.81 0.54
N VAL A 100 -8.19 9.61 -0.08
CA VAL A 100 -7.37 8.50 0.46
C VAL A 100 -5.96 8.46 -0.11
N GLY A 101 -5.65 9.21 -1.18
CA GLY A 101 -4.34 9.25 -1.81
C GLY A 101 -3.96 8.03 -2.65
N TYR A 102 -4.87 7.05 -2.81
CA TYR A 102 -4.63 5.87 -3.64
C TYR A 102 -5.07 6.10 -5.08
N THR A 103 -4.32 5.52 -6.02
CA THR A 103 -4.59 5.58 -7.46
C THR A 103 -6.01 5.14 -7.79
N SER A 104 -6.74 5.99 -8.52
CA SER A 104 -8.08 5.65 -9.00
C SER A 104 -8.04 4.58 -10.09
N ALA A 105 -8.99 3.63 -10.04
CA ALA A 105 -9.25 2.71 -11.14
C ALA A 105 -10.00 3.38 -12.31
N ASN A 106 -10.60 4.55 -12.09
CA ASN A 106 -11.21 5.38 -13.11
C ASN A 106 -10.11 6.17 -13.83
N LYS A 107 -9.94 5.91 -15.12
CA LYS A 107 -8.86 6.50 -15.93
C LYS A 107 -8.92 8.02 -15.99
N GLU A 108 -10.12 8.60 -16.15
CA GLU A 108 -10.33 10.04 -16.23
C GLU A 108 -9.93 10.73 -14.92
N VAL A 109 -10.31 10.15 -13.77
CA VAL A 109 -9.92 10.62 -12.45
C VAL A 109 -8.40 10.50 -12.23
N LEU A 110 -7.78 9.39 -12.68
CA LEU A 110 -6.33 9.26 -12.60
C LEU A 110 -5.63 10.37 -13.39
N GLU A 111 -6.09 10.64 -14.63
CA GLU A 111 -5.52 11.67 -15.50
C GLU A 111 -5.70 13.07 -14.91
N ASP A 112 -6.86 13.37 -14.32
CA ASP A 112 -7.15 14.67 -13.71
C ASP A 112 -6.36 14.90 -12.42
N LEU A 113 -6.31 13.90 -11.51
CA LEU A 113 -5.60 14.04 -10.25
C LEU A 113 -4.07 14.05 -10.41
N SER A 114 -3.52 13.38 -11.41
CA SER A 114 -2.07 13.34 -11.67
C SER A 114 -1.59 14.31 -12.75
N GLY A 115 -2.51 14.93 -13.47
CA GLY A 115 -2.22 15.89 -14.54
C GLY A 115 -1.83 17.27 -14.06
N GLU A 116 -1.60 18.19 -15.01
CA GLU A 116 -1.26 19.58 -14.71
C GLU A 116 -2.36 20.26 -13.88
N GLY A 117 -2.01 20.74 -12.69
CA GLY A 117 -2.92 21.37 -11.73
C GLY A 117 -3.75 20.39 -10.88
N GLY A 118 -3.55 19.08 -11.01
CA GLY A 118 -4.19 18.06 -10.18
C GLY A 118 -3.55 17.95 -8.80
N ASP A 119 -4.31 17.45 -7.83
CA ASP A 119 -3.89 17.35 -6.42
C ASP A 119 -2.62 16.50 -6.22
N PHE A 120 -2.35 15.58 -7.14
CA PHE A 120 -1.21 14.66 -7.09
C PHE A 120 -0.25 14.83 -8.27
N GLU A 121 -0.22 16.03 -8.87
CA GLU A 121 0.76 16.35 -9.91
C GLU A 121 2.19 16.14 -9.41
N GLY A 122 2.96 15.30 -10.13
CA GLY A 122 4.35 14.99 -9.80
C GLY A 122 4.56 14.09 -8.59
N ILE A 123 3.50 13.51 -8.03
CA ILE A 123 3.58 12.58 -6.88
C ILE A 123 3.74 11.15 -7.39
N ASP A 124 4.97 10.64 -7.44
CA ASP A 124 5.29 9.28 -7.91
C ASP A 124 4.55 8.17 -7.14
N ALA A 125 4.21 8.40 -5.88
CA ALA A 125 3.45 7.46 -5.08
C ALA A 125 2.01 7.25 -5.59
N TYR A 126 1.41 8.27 -6.22
CA TYR A 126 0.07 8.19 -6.76
C TYR A 126 0.01 7.49 -8.12
N ILE A 127 1.09 7.57 -8.91
CA ILE A 127 1.13 6.99 -10.27
C ILE A 127 1.78 5.61 -10.24
N PRO A 128 1.04 4.51 -10.53
CA PRO A 128 1.62 3.18 -10.53
C PRO A 128 2.72 3.07 -11.58
N ARG A 129 3.86 2.51 -11.21
CA ARG A 129 4.91 2.14 -12.15
C ARG A 129 4.41 1.02 -13.06
N SER A 130 4.11 1.34 -14.31
CA SER A 130 3.55 0.38 -15.27
C SER A 130 4.63 -0.28 -16.11
N GLY A 131 4.50 -1.61 -16.29
CA GLY A 131 5.34 -2.38 -17.23
C GLY A 131 6.78 -2.62 -16.76
N TYR A 132 7.09 -2.39 -15.49
CA TYR A 132 8.40 -2.75 -14.95
C TYR A 132 8.46 -4.27 -14.72
N GLU A 133 9.42 -4.94 -15.35
CA GLU A 133 9.49 -6.41 -15.45
C GLU A 133 9.70 -7.14 -14.10
N LEU A 134 10.21 -6.42 -13.08
CA LEU A 134 10.45 -6.97 -11.76
C LEU A 134 9.32 -6.69 -10.76
N ASP A 135 8.29 -5.94 -11.17
CA ASP A 135 7.10 -5.73 -10.34
C ASP A 135 6.14 -6.92 -10.50
N GLU A 136 5.65 -7.45 -9.40
CA GLU A 136 4.83 -8.66 -9.39
C GLU A 136 3.46 -8.45 -8.77
N VAL A 137 2.43 -9.01 -9.39
CA VAL A 137 1.12 -9.19 -8.77
C VAL A 137 1.14 -10.51 -8.01
N PHE A 138 0.95 -10.45 -6.70
CA PHE A 138 0.97 -11.66 -5.87
C PHE A 138 -0.26 -12.53 -6.12
N VAL A 139 -0.01 -13.78 -6.45
CA VAL A 139 -1.04 -14.80 -6.64
C VAL A 139 -1.18 -15.62 -5.36
N TYR A 140 -2.43 -15.81 -4.92
CA TYR A 140 -2.70 -16.62 -3.74
C TYR A 140 -2.21 -18.06 -3.92
N ASN A 141 -1.36 -18.51 -2.98
CA ASN A 141 -0.91 -19.88 -2.86
C ASN A 141 -0.95 -20.29 -1.38
N GLU A 142 -1.74 -21.30 -1.05
CA GLU A 142 -1.95 -21.70 0.35
C GLU A 142 -0.68 -22.19 1.04
N ASN A 143 0.17 -22.93 0.34
CA ASN A 143 1.42 -23.44 0.92
C ASN A 143 2.40 -22.29 1.20
N THR A 144 2.58 -21.39 0.24
CA THR A 144 3.39 -20.18 0.40
C THR A 144 2.87 -19.30 1.54
N ARG A 145 1.56 -19.11 1.63
CA ARG A 145 0.93 -18.34 2.72
C ARG A 145 1.23 -18.95 4.09
N LYS A 146 1.09 -20.27 4.23
CA LYS A 146 1.40 -20.98 5.48
C LYS A 146 2.88 -20.84 5.85
N GLU A 147 3.77 -20.99 4.87
CA GLU A 147 5.21 -20.87 5.09
C GLU A 147 5.57 -19.43 5.51
N ILE A 148 5.10 -18.41 4.80
CA ILE A 148 5.31 -17.01 5.15
C ILE A 148 4.80 -16.72 6.57
N SER A 149 3.58 -17.15 6.91
CA SER A 149 3.00 -16.94 8.24
C SER A 149 3.85 -17.55 9.36
N ASN A 150 4.36 -18.78 9.12
CA ASN A 150 5.23 -19.47 10.09
C ASN A 150 6.59 -18.76 10.24
N LEU A 151 7.20 -18.35 9.14
CA LEU A 151 8.49 -17.65 9.15
C LEU A 151 8.36 -16.26 9.76
N TRP A 152 7.29 -15.54 9.43
CA TRP A 152 7.00 -14.22 10.01
C TRP A 152 6.81 -14.28 11.54
N SER A 153 6.12 -15.30 12.04
CA SER A 153 5.99 -15.51 13.48
C SER A 153 7.35 -15.70 14.17
N LYS A 154 8.27 -16.42 13.53
CA LYS A 154 9.64 -16.58 14.05
C LYS A 154 10.45 -15.29 14.00
N VAL A 155 10.27 -14.46 12.96
CA VAL A 155 10.90 -13.13 12.87
C VAL A 155 10.43 -12.23 14.00
N LYS A 156 9.11 -12.21 14.31
CA LYS A 156 8.57 -11.42 15.43
C LYS A 156 9.10 -11.87 16.79
N ILE A 157 9.27 -13.19 16.99
CA ILE A 157 9.89 -13.71 18.21
C ILE A 157 11.36 -13.28 18.28
N ALA A 158 12.10 -13.32 17.19
CA ALA A 158 13.49 -12.86 17.16
C ALA A 158 13.61 -11.37 17.48
N ALA A 159 12.70 -10.53 16.96
CA ALA A 159 12.62 -9.11 17.28
C ALA A 159 12.33 -8.86 18.79
N SER A 160 11.39 -9.63 19.38
CA SER A 160 11.06 -9.49 20.81
C SER A 160 12.19 -9.92 21.76
N ASN A 161 13.11 -10.76 21.30
CA ASN A 161 14.26 -11.21 22.07
C ASN A 161 15.51 -10.33 21.91
N ALA A 162 15.49 -9.39 20.96
CA ALA A 162 16.56 -8.45 20.70
C ALA A 162 16.46 -7.17 21.58
N ASN A 163 15.28 -6.92 22.13
CA ASN A 163 14.97 -5.86 23.10
C ASN A 163 15.02 -6.41 24.53
#